data_b7a02324793a54684d35c29c6bf859d8
#
_entry.id   b7a02324793a54684d35c29c6bf859d8
#
_cell.length_a   1.000
_cell.length_b   1.000
_cell.length_c   1.000
_cell.angle_alpha   90.00
_cell.angle_beta   90.00
_cell.angle_gamma   90.00
#
_symmetry.space_group_name_H-M   'P 1'
#
loop_
_entity.id
_entity.type
_entity.pdbx_description
1 polymer ?
#
loop_
_entity_poly.entity_id
_entity_poly.type
_entity_poly.pdbx_seq_one_letter_code
_entity_poly.pdbx_strand_id
1 'polypeptide(L)' 'MELWEKRIDNAYLALSKCQDKDMKKYWKGVIKILVRRSKRKLN' A
#
# COMPACT_ATOMS: atom_id res chain seq x y z
N MET A 1 -12.43 7.23 4.75
CA MET A 1 -12.46 6.66 3.52
C MET A 1 -11.39 7.13 2.60
N GLU A 2 -11.36 8.38 2.25
CA GLU A 2 -10.31 8.87 1.36
C GLU A 2 -8.94 8.69 1.95
N LEU A 3 -8.86 8.71 3.25
CA LEU A 3 -7.58 8.56 3.91
C LEU A 3 -6.91 7.25 3.54
N TRP A 4 -7.69 6.17 3.53
CA TRP A 4 -7.16 4.87 3.21
C TRP A 4 -6.79 4.75 1.74
N GLU A 5 -7.61 5.33 0.88
CA GLU A 5 -7.32 5.33 -0.54
C GLU A 5 -6.04 6.06 -0.85
N LYS A 6 -5.84 7.20 -0.21
CA LYS A 6 -4.62 7.97 -0.41
C LYS A 6 -3.39 7.19 0.04
N ARG A 7 -3.52 6.51 1.15
CA ARG A 7 -2.39 5.73 1.66
C ARG A 7 -2.03 4.61 0.70
N ILE A 8 -3.03 3.95 0.17
CA ILE A 8 -2.80 2.87 -0.78
C ILE A 8 -2.18 3.43 -2.06
N ASP A 9 -2.71 4.54 -2.54
CA ASP A 9 -2.16 5.18 -3.73
C ASP A 9 -0.70 5.56 -3.53
N ASN A 10 -0.39 6.14 -2.39
CA ASN A 10 0.98 6.52 -2.09
C ASN A 10 1.90 5.31 -2.06
N ALA A 11 1.42 4.22 -1.51
CA ALA A 11 2.21 3.00 -1.44
C ALA A 11 2.48 2.46 -2.84
N TYR A 12 1.47 2.48 -3.70
CA TYR A 12 1.64 2.05 -5.08
C TYR A 12 2.62 2.94 -5.82
N LEU A 13 2.53 4.24 -5.57
CA LEU A 13 3.44 5.19 -6.20
C LEU A 13 4.87 4.90 -5.77
N ALA A 14 5.07 4.70 -4.49
CA ALA A 14 6.40 4.40 -3.98
C ALA A 14 6.93 3.11 -4.58
N LEU A 15 6.08 2.11 -4.69
CA LEU A 15 6.47 0.84 -5.29
C LEU A 15 6.88 1.04 -6.74
N SER A 16 6.12 1.84 -7.46
CA SER A 16 6.39 2.08 -8.87
C SER A 16 7.72 2.79 -9.08
N LYS A 17 8.04 3.71 -8.19
CA LYS A 17 9.29 4.47 -8.29
C LYS A 17 10.47 3.74 -7.70
N CYS A 18 10.21 2.70 -6.94
CA CYS A 18 11.27 1.97 -6.25
C CYS A 18 12.01 1.08 -7.24
N GLN A 19 13.34 1.15 -7.19
CA GLN A 19 14.16 0.31 -8.04
C GLN A 19 14.85 -0.79 -7.26
N ASP A 20 14.78 -0.71 -5.95
CA ASP A 20 15.41 -1.68 -5.08
C ASP A 20 14.49 -2.87 -4.87
N LYS A 21 15.03 -4.07 -5.12
CA LYS A 21 14.23 -5.28 -4.99
C LYS A 21 13.72 -5.49 -3.57
N ASP A 22 14.58 -5.20 -2.61
CA ASP A 22 14.20 -5.36 -1.21
C ASP A 22 13.09 -4.39 -0.84
N MET A 23 13.20 -3.16 -1.29
CA MET A 23 12.18 -2.17 -1.03
C MET A 23 10.87 -2.52 -1.71
N LYS A 24 10.96 -3.10 -2.90
CA LYS A 24 9.75 -3.53 -3.58
C LYS A 24 8.99 -4.56 -2.75
N LYS A 25 9.72 -5.49 -2.17
CA LYS A 25 9.10 -6.48 -1.29
C LYS A 25 8.44 -5.82 -0.11
N TYR A 26 9.12 -4.85 0.46
CA TYR A 26 8.60 -4.12 1.61
C TYR A 26 7.27 -3.44 1.25
N TRP A 27 7.25 -2.72 0.15
CA TRP A 27 6.06 -1.99 -0.25
C TRP A 27 4.91 -2.91 -0.62
N LYS A 28 5.23 -4.05 -1.22
CA LYS A 28 4.18 -5.03 -1.51
C LYS A 28 3.51 -5.50 -0.24
N GLY A 29 4.30 -5.71 0.80
CA GLY A 29 3.75 -6.10 2.09
C GLY A 29 2.90 -5.01 2.70
N VAL A 30 3.37 -3.77 2.61
CA VAL A 30 2.62 -2.64 3.15
C VAL A 30 1.28 -2.52 2.44
N ILE A 31 1.28 -2.61 1.11
CA ILE A 31 0.05 -2.51 0.35
C ILE A 31 -0.93 -3.60 0.76
N LYS A 32 -0.42 -4.80 0.95
CA LYS A 32 -1.26 -5.91 1.35
C LYS A 32 -1.95 -5.62 2.69
N ILE A 33 -1.19 -5.08 3.61
CA ILE A 33 -1.73 -4.77 4.93
C ILE A 33 -2.77 -3.67 4.83
N LEU A 34 -2.47 -2.64 4.06
CA LEU A 34 -3.38 -1.51 3.91
C LEU A 34 -4.71 -1.96 3.30
N VAL A 35 -4.63 -2.78 2.27
CA VAL A 35 -5.84 -3.27 1.61
C VAL A 35 -6.66 -4.11 2.58
N ARG A 36 -6.01 -4.94 3.36
CA ARG A 36 -6.70 -5.76 4.34
C ARG A 36 -7.43 -4.91 5.35
N ARG A 37 -6.74 -3.90 5.87
CA ARG A 37 -7.34 -3.02 6.87
C ARG A 37 -8.48 -2.23 6.29
N SER A 38 -8.31 -1.80 5.06
CA SER A 38 -9.36 -1.05 4.39
C SER A 38 -10.63 -1.86 4.26
N LYS A 39 -10.49 -3.10 3.87
CA LYS A 39 -11.65 -3.98 3.75
C LYS A 39 -12.32 -4.20 5.09
N ARG A 40 -11.53 -4.38 6.11
CA ARG A 40 -12.07 -4.58 7.44
C ARG A 40 -12.90 -3.39 7.88
N LYS A 41 -12.40 -2.22 7.56
CA LYS A 41 -13.07 -1.01 7.97
C LYS A 41 -14.42 -0.85 7.28
N LEU A 42 -14.50 -1.29 6.06
CA LEU A 42 -15.73 -1.18 5.30
C LEU A 42 -16.84 -2.06 5.87
N ASN A 43 -16.47 -3.09 6.55
CA ASN A 43 -17.46 -3.95 7.18
C ASN A 43 -17.88 -3.41 8.51
#